data_2a34988ccf38aa5f360009dfa954241f
#
_entry.id   2a34988ccf38aa5f360009dfa954241f
#
_cell.length_a   1.000
_cell.length_b   1.000
_cell.length_c   1.000
_cell.angle_alpha   90.00
_cell.angle_beta   90.00
_cell.angle_gamma   90.00
#
_symmetry.space_group_name_H-M   'P 1'
#
loop_
_entity.id
_entity.type
_entity.pdbx_description
1 polymer ?
#
loop_
_entity_poly.entity_id
_entity_poly.type
_entity_poly.pdbx_seq_one_letter_code
_entity_poly.pdbx_strand_id
1 'polypeptide(L)'
;MLKSEDMSRMTISGHKNDLNSLSDLLDKHQLVHLVDYNNEDDGFKIGASLSYGSTTSEILVKLRSVIKLLEVSPNPPENLKLSSDIEKEIENLDSIASQAHDLKDKQRDCDRKIDDLANSLDQIEMFSGLDLDMKYLSGYDSMKVFTGRISEEADISAIDSNLEVIRNDETIIVFCPNEEVDSTERVLLDLGFRSIDTPSIEGDPSSVESKIKSELSQLKNERDSIDHEIEALAKRHGDWLVSCEEHYSALSEKSSLPLKLATTENMFVMDGWVPSKSVSALQQELQKLDVYYEVDNETESSPPIKLDNPGPMKPFEMFTKLYSTPRHWEFEPTAIIFITYPLFFGLMVGDAGYGLAYILF
;
A
#
# COMPACT_ATOMS: atom_id res chain seq x y z
N MET A 1 -17.45 30.47 19.61
CA MET A 1 -18.29 29.36 19.10
C MET A 1 -18.69 29.48 17.62
N LEU A 2 -18.62 30.65 17.00
CA LEU A 2 -19.05 30.87 15.61
C LEU A 2 -17.92 31.45 14.74
N LYS A 3 -16.70 31.42 15.25
CA LYS A 3 -15.47 31.84 14.56
C LYS A 3 -14.35 30.85 14.85
N SER A 4 -13.42 30.70 13.91
CA SER A 4 -12.18 30.00 14.14
C SER A 4 -11.36 30.62 15.27
N GLU A 5 -10.40 29.87 15.81
CA GLU A 5 -9.49 30.37 16.87
C GLU A 5 -8.64 31.53 16.33
N ASP A 6 -8.49 32.60 17.11
CA ASP A 6 -7.62 33.72 16.75
C ASP A 6 -6.16 33.24 16.77
N MET A 7 -5.40 33.58 15.74
CA MET A 7 -4.00 33.18 15.55
C MET A 7 -3.12 34.43 15.58
N SER A 8 -1.98 34.34 16.27
CA SER A 8 -0.93 35.36 16.26
C SER A 8 0.27 34.86 15.50
N ARG A 9 0.88 35.69 14.66
CA ARG A 9 2.12 35.36 14.00
C ARG A 9 3.28 35.49 14.97
N MET A 10 4.16 34.51 15.00
CA MET A 10 5.35 34.51 15.86
C MET A 10 6.57 34.21 15.02
N THR A 11 7.56 35.10 15.08
CA THR A 11 8.88 34.92 14.51
C THR A 11 9.85 34.54 15.61
N ILE A 12 10.59 33.45 15.44
CA ILE A 12 11.59 32.96 16.40
C ILE A 12 12.93 32.90 15.69
N SER A 13 13.98 33.48 16.32
CA SER A 13 15.34 33.45 15.79
C SER A 13 16.32 33.01 16.87
N GLY A 14 17.36 32.30 16.47
CA GLY A 14 18.35 31.77 17.40
C GLY A 14 19.57 31.21 16.70
N HIS A 15 20.49 30.69 17.48
CA HIS A 15 21.68 30.00 16.97
C HIS A 15 21.33 28.58 16.51
N LYS A 16 21.95 28.09 15.43
CA LYS A 16 21.68 26.74 14.89
C LYS A 16 21.88 25.62 15.91
N ASN A 17 22.72 25.81 16.92
CA ASN A 17 22.92 24.83 17.98
C ASN A 17 21.65 24.60 18.82
N ASP A 18 20.78 25.61 18.93
CA ASP A 18 19.54 25.54 19.72
C ASP A 18 18.37 24.92 18.95
N LEU A 19 18.55 24.64 17.67
CA LEU A 19 17.54 24.10 16.77
C LEU A 19 16.97 22.75 17.27
N ASN A 20 17.82 21.86 17.80
CA ASN A 20 17.38 20.59 18.36
C ASN A 20 16.47 20.81 19.56
N SER A 21 16.89 21.66 20.50
CA SER A 21 16.11 21.98 21.71
C SER A 21 14.81 22.69 21.39
N LEU A 22 14.83 23.59 20.40
CA LEU A 22 13.61 24.22 19.89
C LEU A 22 12.68 23.20 19.23
N SER A 23 13.22 22.32 18.41
CA SER A 23 12.43 21.25 17.76
C SER A 23 11.76 20.35 18.80
N ASP A 24 12.48 19.96 19.87
CA ASP A 24 11.92 19.17 20.99
C ASP A 24 10.78 19.89 21.70
N LEU A 25 10.94 21.21 21.92
CA LEU A 25 9.92 22.03 22.55
C LEU A 25 8.67 22.16 21.68
N LEU A 26 8.85 22.40 20.39
CA LEU A 26 7.73 22.55 19.44
C LEU A 26 6.95 21.24 19.27
N ASP A 27 7.64 20.12 19.18
CA ASP A 27 7.04 18.77 19.09
C ASP A 27 6.22 18.46 20.35
N LYS A 28 6.78 18.75 21.53
CA LYS A 28 6.08 18.52 22.80
C LYS A 28 4.78 19.31 22.94
N HIS A 29 4.73 20.53 22.45
CA HIS A 29 3.58 21.41 22.62
C HIS A 29 2.61 21.40 21.45
N GLN A 30 3.08 21.10 20.23
CA GLN A 30 2.29 21.02 18.98
C GLN A 30 1.37 22.25 18.75
N LEU A 31 1.87 23.42 19.11
CA LEU A 31 1.10 24.67 19.10
C LEU A 31 1.40 25.57 17.89
N VAL A 32 2.51 25.34 17.21
CA VAL A 32 3.01 26.22 16.14
C VAL A 32 2.71 25.63 14.79
N HIS A 33 1.99 26.37 13.97
CA HIS A 33 1.86 26.06 12.54
C HIS A 33 2.96 26.80 11.78
N LEU A 34 3.94 26.09 11.28
CA LEU A 34 5.11 26.64 10.58
C LEU A 34 4.71 27.21 9.23
N VAL A 35 5.31 28.34 8.88
CA VAL A 35 5.24 28.92 7.55
C VAL A 35 6.54 28.57 6.81
N ASP A 36 6.40 27.91 5.65
CA ASP A 36 7.57 27.50 4.85
C ASP A 36 8.29 28.75 4.31
N TYR A 37 9.60 28.82 4.51
CA TYR A 37 10.41 29.87 3.94
C TYR A 37 10.67 29.61 2.45
N ASN A 38 10.22 30.52 1.60
CA ASN A 38 10.31 30.37 0.14
C ASN A 38 11.14 31.46 -0.56
N ASN A 39 11.75 32.38 0.18
CA ASN A 39 12.39 33.56 -0.38
C ASN A 39 13.92 33.45 -0.29
N GLU A 40 14.59 33.28 -1.44
CA GLU A 40 16.08 33.17 -1.51
C GLU A 40 16.77 34.52 -1.63
N ASP A 41 16.03 35.64 -1.78
CA ASP A 41 16.60 36.94 -2.16
C ASP A 41 17.17 37.77 -0.98
N ASP A 42 16.89 37.37 0.28
CA ASP A 42 17.26 38.17 1.47
C ASP A 42 18.62 37.78 2.12
N GLY A 43 19.41 36.98 1.44
CA GLY A 43 20.70 36.49 2.00
C GLY A 43 20.51 35.28 2.95
N PHE A 44 19.33 34.81 3.13
CA PHE A 44 19.03 33.57 3.83
C PHE A 44 18.95 32.39 2.85
N LYS A 45 19.26 31.21 3.35
CA LYS A 45 19.13 29.94 2.63
C LYS A 45 18.15 29.04 3.35
N ILE A 46 17.53 28.12 2.61
CA ILE A 46 16.75 27.03 3.22
C ILE A 46 17.70 26.19 4.09
N GLY A 47 17.28 25.84 5.28
CA GLY A 47 18.07 25.02 6.19
C GLY A 47 18.32 23.61 5.66
N ALA A 48 19.30 22.92 6.25
CA ALA A 48 19.55 21.51 5.97
C ALA A 48 18.91 20.62 7.05
N SER A 49 18.47 19.43 6.68
CA SER A 49 17.93 18.44 7.63
C SER A 49 18.93 18.19 8.77
N LEU A 50 18.41 17.88 9.95
CA LEU A 50 19.24 17.53 11.11
C LEU A 50 20.09 16.28 10.82
N SER A 51 21.23 16.15 11.50
CA SER A 51 22.25 15.13 11.22
C SER A 51 21.73 13.67 11.24
N TYR A 52 20.70 13.39 12.01
CA TYR A 52 20.07 12.06 12.09
C TYR A 52 18.96 11.82 11.03
N GLY A 53 18.61 12.83 10.25
CA GLY A 53 17.47 12.76 9.32
C GLY A 53 17.63 11.74 8.22
N SER A 54 18.85 11.57 7.66
CA SER A 54 19.10 10.55 6.63
C SER A 54 18.94 9.13 7.18
N THR A 55 19.54 8.84 8.33
CA THR A 55 19.46 7.52 8.99
C THR A 55 18.03 7.20 9.38
N THR A 56 17.31 8.18 9.94
CA THR A 56 15.88 8.02 10.30
C THR A 56 15.03 7.71 9.07
N SER A 57 15.25 8.40 7.97
CA SER A 57 14.51 8.18 6.73
C SER A 57 14.79 6.79 6.14
N GLU A 58 16.02 6.30 6.18
CA GLU A 58 16.37 4.96 5.73
C GLU A 58 15.68 3.87 6.57
N ILE A 59 15.67 4.03 7.90
CA ILE A 59 14.97 3.13 8.81
C ILE A 59 13.47 3.14 8.53
N LEU A 60 12.89 4.33 8.34
CA LEU A 60 11.46 4.49 8.06
C LEU A 60 11.05 3.81 6.75
N VAL A 61 11.86 3.93 5.70
CA VAL A 61 11.62 3.24 4.42
C VAL A 61 11.64 1.72 4.60
N LYS A 62 12.62 1.20 5.35
CA LYS A 62 12.69 -0.25 5.66
C LYS A 62 11.47 -0.71 6.45
N LEU A 63 11.08 0.01 7.52
CA LEU A 63 9.91 -0.29 8.35
C LEU A 63 8.63 -0.37 7.49
N ARG A 64 8.37 0.65 6.68
CA ARG A 64 7.20 0.71 5.79
C ARG A 64 7.20 -0.43 4.76
N SER A 65 8.38 -0.79 4.25
CA SER A 65 8.52 -1.93 3.35
C SER A 65 8.13 -3.24 4.03
N VAL A 66 8.61 -3.48 5.25
CA VAL A 66 8.33 -4.71 6.01
C VAL A 66 6.87 -4.78 6.45
N ILE A 67 6.30 -3.66 6.94
CA ILE A 67 4.88 -3.57 7.31
C ILE A 67 3.98 -3.91 6.11
N LYS A 68 4.29 -3.35 4.94
CA LYS A 68 3.56 -3.64 3.70
C LYS A 68 3.74 -5.09 3.26
N LEU A 69 4.94 -5.65 3.38
CA LEU A 69 5.26 -7.02 2.97
C LEU A 69 4.51 -8.05 3.84
N LEU A 70 4.38 -7.77 5.13
CA LEU A 70 3.68 -8.60 6.11
C LEU A 70 2.19 -8.28 6.23
N GLU A 71 1.69 -7.28 5.50
CA GLU A 71 0.29 -6.83 5.51
C GLU A 71 -0.23 -6.49 6.92
N VAL A 72 0.64 -5.91 7.76
CA VAL A 72 0.30 -5.54 9.13
C VAL A 72 -0.66 -4.35 9.14
N SER A 73 -1.74 -4.46 9.94
CA SER A 73 -2.72 -3.36 10.09
C SER A 73 -2.10 -2.18 10.85
N PRO A 74 -2.33 -0.94 10.40
CA PRO A 74 -1.73 0.26 10.98
C PRO A 74 -2.44 0.74 12.27
N ASN A 75 -2.67 -0.14 13.23
CA ASN A 75 -3.25 0.22 14.53
C ASN A 75 -2.19 0.04 15.62
N PRO A 76 -1.44 1.10 15.98
CA PRO A 76 -0.44 1.00 17.02
C PRO A 76 -1.10 0.74 18.38
N PRO A 77 -0.54 -0.15 19.20
CA PRO A 77 -0.99 -0.34 20.58
C PRO A 77 -0.64 0.92 21.41
N GLU A 78 -1.58 1.40 22.21
CA GLU A 78 -1.50 2.68 22.96
C GLU A 78 -0.30 2.84 23.90
N ASN A 79 0.53 1.81 24.16
CA ASN A 79 1.59 1.88 25.18
C ASN A 79 2.82 1.01 24.93
N LEU A 80 3.27 0.80 23.71
CA LEU A 80 4.49 0.06 23.47
C LEU A 80 5.72 0.95 23.76
N LYS A 81 6.51 0.61 24.77
CA LYS A 81 7.79 1.28 25.05
C LYS A 81 8.86 0.74 24.11
N LEU A 82 9.31 1.59 23.21
CA LEU A 82 10.46 1.30 22.36
C LEU A 82 11.75 1.27 23.19
N SER A 83 12.72 0.49 22.75
CA SER A 83 14.05 0.45 23.36
C SER A 83 14.76 1.78 23.15
N SER A 84 15.57 2.21 24.11
CA SER A 84 16.45 3.36 23.93
C SER A 84 17.72 3.04 23.11
N ASP A 85 17.89 1.79 22.70
CA ASP A 85 19.08 1.28 22.00
C ASP A 85 18.76 1.13 20.49
N ILE A 86 19.04 2.18 19.75
CA ILE A 86 18.74 2.28 18.30
C ILE A 86 19.47 1.19 17.50
N GLU A 87 20.70 0.81 17.87
CA GLU A 87 21.47 -0.21 17.15
C GLU A 87 20.77 -1.57 17.22
N LYS A 88 20.27 -1.95 18.42
CA LYS A 88 19.50 -3.20 18.56
C LYS A 88 18.17 -3.18 17.82
N GLU A 89 17.53 -2.02 17.73
CA GLU A 89 16.29 -1.90 16.95
C GLU A 89 16.54 -2.07 15.46
N ILE A 90 17.65 -1.54 14.94
CA ILE A 90 18.05 -1.71 13.52
C ILE A 90 18.39 -3.18 13.24
N GLU A 91 19.20 -3.84 14.09
CA GLU A 91 19.54 -5.27 13.93
C GLU A 91 18.29 -6.16 13.94
N ASN A 92 17.34 -5.85 14.84
CA ASN A 92 16.07 -6.56 14.91
C ASN A 92 15.23 -6.36 13.65
N LEU A 93 15.15 -5.15 13.14
CA LEU A 93 14.45 -4.83 11.90
C LEU A 93 15.07 -5.56 10.70
N ASP A 94 16.39 -5.57 10.59
CA ASP A 94 17.09 -6.24 9.49
C ASP A 94 16.87 -7.76 9.52
N SER A 95 16.83 -8.36 10.71
CA SER A 95 16.49 -9.77 10.89
C SER A 95 15.05 -10.07 10.45
N ILE A 96 14.08 -9.26 10.87
CA ILE A 96 12.67 -9.43 10.50
C ILE A 96 12.49 -9.20 9.00
N ALA A 97 13.14 -8.18 8.42
CA ALA A 97 13.09 -7.88 7.01
C ALA A 97 13.62 -9.05 6.16
N SER A 98 14.75 -9.64 6.54
CA SER A 98 15.31 -10.81 5.85
C SER A 98 14.34 -11.99 5.89
N GLN A 99 13.79 -12.34 7.05
CA GLN A 99 12.82 -13.42 7.19
C GLN A 99 11.56 -13.17 6.34
N ALA A 100 11.04 -11.94 6.34
CA ALA A 100 9.86 -11.58 5.57
C ALA A 100 10.10 -11.68 4.06
N HIS A 101 11.27 -11.23 3.58
CA HIS A 101 11.66 -11.36 2.18
C HIS A 101 11.82 -12.82 1.76
N ASP A 102 12.52 -13.62 2.55
CA ASP A 102 12.73 -15.05 2.27
C ASP A 102 11.40 -15.81 2.17
N LEU A 103 10.45 -15.52 3.07
CA LEU A 103 9.11 -16.13 3.03
C LEU A 103 8.31 -15.68 1.80
N LYS A 104 8.33 -14.38 1.47
CA LYS A 104 7.63 -13.87 0.28
C LYS A 104 8.23 -14.37 -1.03
N ASP A 105 9.53 -14.58 -1.09
CA ASP A 105 10.18 -15.14 -2.27
C ASP A 105 9.81 -16.63 -2.43
N LYS A 106 9.78 -17.41 -1.34
CA LYS A 106 9.27 -18.79 -1.36
C LYS A 106 7.81 -18.85 -1.81
N GLN A 107 6.96 -17.94 -1.28
CA GLN A 107 5.56 -17.83 -1.69
C GLN A 107 5.42 -17.62 -3.19
N ARG A 108 6.16 -16.64 -3.76
CA ARG A 108 6.15 -16.35 -5.20
C ARG A 108 6.63 -17.53 -6.04
N ASP A 109 7.64 -18.25 -5.56
CA ASP A 109 8.15 -19.42 -6.28
C ASP A 109 7.15 -20.58 -6.27
N CYS A 110 6.41 -20.78 -5.15
CA CYS A 110 5.30 -21.72 -5.09
C CYS A 110 4.16 -21.31 -6.02
N ASP A 111 3.73 -20.04 -5.99
CA ASP A 111 2.65 -19.53 -6.83
C ASP A 111 3.00 -19.73 -8.32
N ARG A 112 4.25 -19.40 -8.73
CA ARG A 112 4.69 -19.63 -10.11
C ARG A 112 4.61 -21.12 -10.51
N LYS A 113 5.09 -22.02 -9.65
CA LYS A 113 5.02 -23.46 -9.92
C LYS A 113 3.58 -23.97 -10.01
N ILE A 114 2.70 -23.44 -9.16
CA ILE A 114 1.26 -23.76 -9.18
C ILE A 114 0.65 -23.32 -10.49
N ASP A 115 0.95 -22.10 -10.96
CA ASP A 115 0.45 -21.58 -12.23
C ASP A 115 0.97 -22.39 -13.41
N ASP A 116 2.27 -22.75 -13.44
CA ASP A 116 2.87 -23.55 -14.49
C ASP A 116 2.25 -24.96 -14.56
N LEU A 117 2.04 -25.60 -13.40
CA LEU A 117 1.38 -26.91 -13.33
C LEU A 117 -0.10 -26.84 -13.65
N ALA A 118 -0.82 -25.78 -13.28
CA ALA A 118 -2.21 -25.57 -13.62
C ALA A 118 -2.39 -25.43 -15.14
N ASN A 119 -1.53 -24.63 -15.79
CA ASN A 119 -1.52 -24.50 -17.24
C ASN A 119 -1.21 -25.83 -17.93
N SER A 120 -0.27 -26.63 -17.38
CA SER A 120 0.06 -27.95 -17.90
C SER A 120 -1.12 -28.94 -17.72
N LEU A 121 -1.84 -28.83 -16.60
CA LEU A 121 -3.02 -29.63 -16.34
C LEU A 121 -4.14 -29.33 -17.36
N ASP A 122 -4.43 -28.05 -17.59
CA ASP A 122 -5.44 -27.62 -18.57
C ASP A 122 -5.10 -28.13 -19.98
N GLN A 123 -3.80 -28.14 -20.35
CA GLN A 123 -3.36 -28.71 -21.62
C GLN A 123 -3.57 -30.24 -21.69
N ILE A 124 -3.29 -30.97 -20.60
CA ILE A 124 -3.41 -32.43 -20.57
C ILE A 124 -4.88 -32.87 -20.53
N GLU A 125 -5.73 -32.14 -19.82
CA GLU A 125 -7.18 -32.43 -19.75
C GLU A 125 -7.83 -32.44 -21.13
N MET A 126 -7.29 -31.68 -22.11
CA MET A 126 -7.76 -31.73 -23.50
C MET A 126 -7.48 -33.06 -24.20
N PHE A 127 -6.47 -33.80 -23.75
CA PHE A 127 -6.15 -35.14 -24.27
C PHE A 127 -6.73 -36.28 -23.41
N SER A 128 -7.44 -35.92 -22.32
CA SER A 128 -8.09 -36.88 -21.46
C SER A 128 -9.18 -37.66 -22.24
N GLY A 129 -9.15 -38.97 -22.12
CA GLY A 129 -10.07 -39.86 -22.88
C GLY A 129 -9.55 -40.27 -24.25
N LEU A 130 -8.39 -39.82 -24.67
CA LEU A 130 -7.65 -40.39 -25.81
C LEU A 130 -6.80 -41.55 -25.31
N ASP A 131 -6.99 -42.72 -25.85
CA ASP A 131 -6.18 -43.93 -25.56
C ASP A 131 -4.85 -43.86 -26.34
N LEU A 132 -4.09 -42.78 -26.09
CA LEU A 132 -2.84 -42.47 -26.77
C LEU A 132 -1.78 -41.96 -25.80
N ASP A 133 -0.62 -42.56 -25.77
CA ASP A 133 0.51 -42.08 -24.98
C ASP A 133 1.05 -40.77 -25.60
N MET A 134 1.20 -39.73 -24.73
CA MET A 134 1.66 -38.38 -25.12
C MET A 134 3.02 -38.38 -25.87
N LYS A 135 3.87 -39.39 -25.66
CA LYS A 135 5.13 -39.56 -26.41
C LYS A 135 4.96 -39.64 -27.93
N TYR A 136 3.76 -40.08 -28.40
CA TYR A 136 3.45 -40.17 -29.83
C TYR A 136 3.01 -38.85 -30.46
N LEU A 137 2.90 -37.77 -29.68
CA LEU A 137 2.54 -36.46 -30.19
C LEU A 137 3.74 -35.62 -30.65
N SER A 138 4.96 -36.07 -30.39
CA SER A 138 6.19 -35.34 -30.76
C SER A 138 7.34 -36.31 -31.07
N GLY A 139 8.44 -35.77 -31.58
CA GLY A 139 9.70 -36.55 -31.76
C GLY A 139 9.86 -37.24 -33.12
N TYR A 140 9.09 -36.87 -34.14
CA TYR A 140 9.19 -37.40 -35.48
C TYR A 140 9.99 -36.49 -36.41
N ASP A 141 10.96 -37.08 -37.16
CA ASP A 141 11.71 -36.38 -38.20
C ASP A 141 11.01 -36.41 -39.57
N SER A 142 10.15 -37.41 -39.82
CA SER A 142 9.51 -37.66 -41.12
C SER A 142 8.03 -37.24 -41.19
N MET A 143 7.44 -36.85 -40.08
CA MET A 143 6.03 -36.43 -40.01
C MET A 143 5.83 -35.28 -39.00
N LYS A 144 4.82 -34.47 -39.24
CA LYS A 144 4.33 -33.42 -38.33
C LYS A 144 3.02 -33.89 -37.70
N VAL A 145 2.90 -33.69 -36.39
CA VAL A 145 1.66 -33.95 -35.69
C VAL A 145 0.98 -32.59 -35.39
N PHE A 146 -0.22 -32.44 -35.92
CA PHE A 146 -1.07 -31.28 -35.62
C PHE A 146 -1.96 -31.66 -34.46
N THR A 147 -1.89 -30.88 -33.38
CA THR A 147 -2.75 -31.02 -32.19
C THR A 147 -3.50 -29.74 -31.98
N GLY A 148 -4.80 -29.81 -31.77
CA GLY A 148 -5.61 -28.59 -31.60
C GLY A 148 -7.09 -28.86 -31.38
N ARG A 149 -7.84 -27.77 -31.39
CA ARG A 149 -9.31 -27.80 -31.28
C ARG A 149 -9.94 -27.48 -32.63
N ILE A 150 -11.08 -28.12 -32.84
CA ILE A 150 -11.97 -27.91 -33.98
C ILE A 150 -13.42 -27.90 -33.46
N SER A 151 -14.33 -27.22 -34.17
CA SER A 151 -15.75 -27.25 -33.78
C SER A 151 -16.30 -28.68 -33.83
N GLU A 152 -17.15 -29.06 -32.88
CA GLU A 152 -17.81 -30.36 -32.88
C GLU A 152 -18.57 -30.63 -34.18
N GLU A 153 -19.15 -29.61 -34.80
CA GLU A 153 -19.91 -29.67 -36.05
C GLU A 153 -19.01 -29.71 -37.30
N ALA A 154 -17.69 -29.56 -37.19
CA ALA A 154 -16.80 -29.52 -38.34
C ALA A 154 -16.73 -30.87 -39.05
N ASP A 155 -16.91 -30.84 -40.35
CA ASP A 155 -16.81 -32.04 -41.22
C ASP A 155 -15.37 -32.39 -41.53
N ILE A 156 -14.85 -33.36 -40.79
CA ILE A 156 -13.46 -33.88 -40.98
C ILE A 156 -13.24 -34.70 -42.24
N SER A 157 -14.31 -35.01 -43.02
CA SER A 157 -14.18 -35.74 -44.28
C SER A 157 -13.37 -35.00 -45.35
N ALA A 158 -13.16 -33.70 -45.13
CA ALA A 158 -12.29 -32.87 -46.00
C ALA A 158 -10.80 -33.12 -45.77
N ILE A 159 -10.40 -33.78 -44.67
CA ILE A 159 -9.04 -34.21 -44.41
C ILE A 159 -8.76 -35.48 -45.23
N ASP A 160 -7.58 -35.55 -45.87
CA ASP A 160 -7.24 -36.70 -46.69
C ASP A 160 -7.40 -38.03 -45.93
N SER A 161 -8.07 -38.99 -46.55
CA SER A 161 -8.34 -40.30 -45.96
C SER A 161 -7.08 -41.16 -45.74
N ASN A 162 -5.93 -40.74 -46.27
CA ASN A 162 -4.65 -41.39 -46.04
C ASN A 162 -3.94 -40.92 -44.75
N LEU A 163 -4.44 -39.85 -44.13
CA LEU A 163 -3.89 -39.35 -42.89
C LEU A 163 -4.56 -40.03 -41.70
N GLU A 164 -3.79 -40.28 -40.66
CA GLU A 164 -4.33 -40.81 -39.42
C GLU A 164 -4.87 -39.64 -38.58
N VAL A 165 -6.17 -39.67 -38.31
CA VAL A 165 -6.90 -38.63 -37.56
C VAL A 165 -7.51 -39.26 -36.34
N ILE A 166 -7.15 -38.72 -35.17
CA ILE A 166 -7.76 -39.08 -33.90
C ILE A 166 -8.57 -37.89 -33.44
N ARG A 167 -9.82 -38.09 -33.11
CA ARG A 167 -10.75 -37.05 -32.63
C ARG A 167 -11.46 -37.48 -31.36
N ASN A 168 -11.51 -36.59 -30.37
CA ASN A 168 -12.37 -36.73 -29.20
C ASN A 168 -12.99 -35.35 -28.91
N ASP A 169 -14.34 -35.29 -29.02
CA ASP A 169 -15.12 -34.06 -28.91
C ASP A 169 -14.53 -32.93 -29.80
N GLU A 170 -14.05 -31.89 -29.19
CA GLU A 170 -13.41 -30.74 -29.84
C GLU A 170 -11.92 -30.95 -30.15
N THR A 171 -11.27 -31.95 -29.56
CA THR A 171 -9.83 -32.17 -29.73
C THR A 171 -9.57 -33.04 -30.95
N ILE A 172 -8.69 -32.60 -31.80
CA ILE A 172 -8.23 -33.33 -33.00
C ILE A 172 -6.72 -33.44 -33.02
N ILE A 173 -6.25 -34.64 -33.41
CA ILE A 173 -4.86 -34.95 -33.64
C ILE A 173 -4.73 -35.50 -35.07
N VAL A 174 -3.86 -34.92 -35.86
CA VAL A 174 -3.63 -35.35 -37.25
C VAL A 174 -2.15 -35.64 -37.43
N PHE A 175 -1.84 -36.88 -37.83
CA PHE A 175 -0.49 -37.28 -38.16
C PHE A 175 -0.29 -37.12 -39.68
N CYS A 176 0.63 -36.25 -40.05
CA CYS A 176 0.83 -35.83 -41.43
C CYS A 176 2.29 -35.99 -41.86
N PRO A 177 2.57 -36.69 -42.95
CA PRO A 177 3.89 -36.73 -43.55
C PRO A 177 4.39 -35.33 -43.95
N ASN A 178 5.69 -35.07 -43.85
CA ASN A 178 6.27 -33.75 -44.13
C ASN A 178 5.96 -33.23 -45.54
N GLU A 179 5.69 -34.10 -46.50
CA GLU A 179 5.35 -33.75 -47.88
C GLU A 179 3.94 -33.12 -48.00
N GLU A 180 3.04 -33.42 -47.07
CA GLU A 180 1.61 -33.00 -47.10
C GLU A 180 1.28 -31.92 -46.07
N VAL A 181 2.27 -31.43 -45.34
CA VAL A 181 2.07 -30.46 -44.25
C VAL A 181 1.31 -29.20 -44.70
N ASP A 182 1.75 -28.58 -45.82
CA ASP A 182 1.18 -27.32 -46.31
C ASP A 182 -0.27 -27.49 -46.80
N SER A 183 -0.63 -28.63 -47.37
CA SER A 183 -2.00 -28.92 -47.80
C SER A 183 -2.91 -29.20 -46.63
N THR A 184 -2.43 -29.99 -45.66
CA THR A 184 -3.18 -30.34 -44.46
C THR A 184 -3.43 -29.12 -43.56
N GLU A 185 -2.41 -28.24 -43.40
CA GLU A 185 -2.54 -27.02 -42.63
C GLU A 185 -3.61 -26.09 -43.20
N ARG A 186 -3.72 -25.95 -44.51
CA ARG A 186 -4.80 -25.14 -45.14
C ARG A 186 -6.18 -25.73 -44.90
N VAL A 187 -6.34 -27.03 -45.05
CA VAL A 187 -7.61 -27.71 -44.79
C VAL A 187 -8.02 -27.55 -43.29
N LEU A 188 -7.06 -27.72 -42.39
CA LEU A 188 -7.30 -27.52 -40.97
C LEU A 188 -7.71 -26.09 -40.63
N LEU A 189 -7.06 -25.09 -41.25
CA LEU A 189 -7.41 -23.67 -41.07
C LEU A 189 -8.83 -23.39 -41.58
N ASP A 190 -9.22 -23.94 -42.76
CA ASP A 190 -10.58 -23.78 -43.32
C ASP A 190 -11.65 -24.41 -42.42
N LEU A 191 -11.29 -25.47 -41.65
CA LEU A 191 -12.14 -26.13 -40.70
C LEU A 191 -12.18 -25.41 -39.33
N GLY A 192 -11.48 -24.26 -39.18
CA GLY A 192 -11.43 -23.50 -37.93
C GLY A 192 -10.51 -24.09 -36.85
N PHE A 193 -9.52 -24.87 -37.26
CA PHE A 193 -8.53 -25.46 -36.35
C PHE A 193 -7.75 -24.41 -35.59
N ARG A 194 -7.63 -24.61 -34.28
CA ARG A 194 -6.79 -23.83 -33.39
C ARG A 194 -5.71 -24.73 -32.80
N SER A 195 -4.45 -24.48 -33.17
CA SER A 195 -3.31 -25.24 -32.66
C SER A 195 -3.21 -25.10 -31.14
N ILE A 196 -2.88 -26.21 -30.49
CA ILE A 196 -2.55 -26.31 -29.08
C ILE A 196 -1.13 -26.81 -28.97
N ASP A 197 -0.31 -26.15 -28.14
CA ASP A 197 1.03 -26.63 -27.86
C ASP A 197 0.94 -27.92 -27.04
N THR A 198 1.55 -28.96 -27.56
CA THR A 198 1.64 -30.25 -26.87
C THR A 198 2.67 -30.15 -25.75
N PRO A 199 2.32 -30.42 -24.50
CA PRO A 199 3.30 -30.46 -23.42
C PRO A 199 4.29 -31.59 -23.68
N SER A 200 5.60 -31.32 -23.53
CA SER A 200 6.67 -32.31 -23.68
C SER A 200 6.70 -33.30 -22.49
N ILE A 201 5.62 -33.99 -22.26
CA ILE A 201 5.43 -34.91 -21.13
C ILE A 201 5.20 -36.30 -21.71
N GLU A 202 5.96 -37.31 -21.21
CA GLU A 202 5.83 -38.68 -21.61
C GLU A 202 4.86 -39.46 -20.71
N GLY A 203 4.02 -40.29 -21.26
CA GLY A 203 3.15 -41.19 -20.55
C GLY A 203 1.66 -41.07 -20.92
N ASP A 204 0.84 -41.94 -20.33
CA ASP A 204 -0.59 -41.93 -20.49
C ASP A 204 -1.20 -40.67 -19.86
N PRO A 205 -2.09 -39.92 -20.57
CA PRO A 205 -2.68 -38.67 -20.09
C PRO A 205 -3.29 -38.77 -18.70
N SER A 206 -4.03 -39.83 -18.39
CA SER A 206 -4.69 -40.02 -17.09
C SER A 206 -3.71 -40.24 -15.94
N SER A 207 -2.60 -40.91 -16.20
CA SER A 207 -1.54 -41.10 -15.19
C SER A 207 -0.76 -39.81 -14.94
N VAL A 208 -0.50 -39.03 -15.97
CA VAL A 208 0.17 -37.71 -15.88
C VAL A 208 -0.72 -36.70 -15.18
N GLU A 209 -2.00 -36.65 -15.54
CA GLU A 209 -3.01 -35.83 -14.87
C GLU A 209 -3.06 -36.09 -13.37
N SER A 210 -3.09 -37.36 -12.97
CA SER A 210 -3.10 -37.76 -11.56
C SER A 210 -1.85 -37.32 -10.81
N LYS A 211 -0.67 -37.40 -11.44
CA LYS A 211 0.59 -36.94 -10.86
C LYS A 211 0.59 -35.42 -10.68
N ILE A 212 0.18 -34.66 -11.71
CA ILE A 212 0.13 -33.20 -11.64
C ILE A 212 -0.88 -32.74 -10.58
N LYS A 213 -2.06 -33.35 -10.50
CA LYS A 213 -3.06 -33.06 -9.44
C LYS A 213 -2.50 -33.31 -8.04
N SER A 214 -1.73 -34.40 -7.87
CA SER A 214 -1.05 -34.68 -6.60
C SER A 214 0.00 -33.63 -6.26
N GLU A 215 0.83 -33.25 -7.23
CA GLU A 215 1.88 -32.24 -7.05
C GLU A 215 1.30 -30.85 -6.77
N LEU A 216 0.23 -30.46 -7.49
CA LEU A 216 -0.53 -29.24 -7.24
C LEU A 216 -1.09 -29.21 -5.80
N SER A 217 -1.61 -30.33 -5.31
CA SER A 217 -2.11 -30.42 -3.94
C SER A 217 -0.98 -30.24 -2.92
N GLN A 218 0.19 -30.83 -3.16
CA GLN A 218 1.35 -30.67 -2.31
C GLN A 218 1.85 -29.22 -2.28
N LEU A 219 1.99 -28.59 -3.46
CA LEU A 219 2.43 -27.18 -3.54
C LEU A 219 1.43 -26.22 -2.91
N LYS A 220 0.13 -26.46 -3.04
CA LYS A 220 -0.90 -25.67 -2.34
C LYS A 220 -0.77 -25.78 -0.82
N ASN A 221 -0.54 -26.98 -0.30
CA ASN A 221 -0.32 -27.18 1.13
C ASN A 221 0.99 -26.51 1.61
N GLU A 222 2.06 -26.55 0.80
CA GLU A 222 3.31 -25.85 1.09
C GLU A 222 3.10 -24.33 1.11
N ARG A 223 2.37 -23.80 0.12
CA ARG A 223 2.01 -22.38 0.04
C ARG A 223 1.18 -21.94 1.26
N ASP A 224 0.19 -22.73 1.67
CA ASP A 224 -0.61 -22.45 2.86
C ASP A 224 0.25 -22.46 4.15
N SER A 225 1.24 -23.36 4.23
CA SER A 225 2.20 -23.36 5.34
C SER A 225 3.04 -22.08 5.38
N ILE A 226 3.51 -21.60 4.22
CA ILE A 226 4.25 -20.35 4.12
C ILE A 226 3.37 -19.16 4.52
N ASP A 227 2.09 -19.14 4.12
CA ASP A 227 1.15 -18.09 4.51
C ASP A 227 0.97 -18.06 6.04
N HIS A 228 0.84 -19.21 6.68
CA HIS A 228 0.79 -19.30 8.14
C HIS A 228 2.07 -18.79 8.81
N GLU A 229 3.24 -19.05 8.24
CA GLU A 229 4.51 -18.52 8.75
C GLU A 229 4.57 -16.98 8.63
N ILE A 230 4.11 -16.43 7.51
CA ILE A 230 4.01 -14.96 7.29
C ILE A 230 3.05 -14.34 8.31
N GLU A 231 1.86 -14.93 8.51
CA GLU A 231 0.90 -14.46 9.51
C GLU A 231 1.46 -14.54 10.93
N ALA A 232 2.18 -15.61 11.25
CA ALA A 232 2.81 -15.78 12.57
C ALA A 232 3.90 -14.72 12.81
N LEU A 233 4.69 -14.41 11.78
CA LEU A 233 5.69 -13.33 11.82
C LEU A 233 5.02 -11.96 12.00
N ALA A 234 3.95 -11.70 11.24
CA ALA A 234 3.16 -10.48 11.34
C ALA A 234 2.54 -10.31 12.74
N LYS A 235 1.95 -11.36 13.29
CA LYS A 235 1.36 -11.33 14.65
C LYS A 235 2.41 -11.14 15.75
N ARG A 236 3.61 -11.71 15.57
CA ARG A 236 4.70 -11.61 16.57
C ARG A 236 5.33 -10.22 16.61
N HIS A 237 5.51 -9.59 15.47
CA HIS A 237 6.29 -8.36 15.35
C HIS A 237 5.48 -7.14 14.89
N GLY A 238 4.21 -7.33 14.49
CA GLY A 238 3.38 -6.28 13.91
C GLY A 238 3.23 -5.06 14.80
N ASP A 239 2.89 -5.26 16.07
CA ASP A 239 2.72 -4.17 17.04
C ASP A 239 4.02 -3.37 17.22
N TRP A 240 5.15 -4.06 17.30
CA TRP A 240 6.45 -3.41 17.39
C TRP A 240 6.82 -2.63 16.12
N LEU A 241 6.59 -3.22 14.95
CA LEU A 241 6.86 -2.57 13.66
C LEU A 241 6.05 -1.28 13.48
N VAL A 242 4.75 -1.31 13.83
CA VAL A 242 3.87 -0.14 13.73
C VAL A 242 4.29 0.94 14.72
N SER A 243 4.63 0.57 15.96
CA SER A 243 5.10 1.53 16.97
C SER A 243 6.45 2.15 16.59
N CYS A 244 7.36 1.36 16.01
CA CYS A 244 8.61 1.89 15.45
C CYS A 244 8.34 2.84 14.29
N GLU A 245 7.42 2.51 13.38
CA GLU A 245 7.07 3.36 12.25
C GLU A 245 6.53 4.70 12.71
N GLU A 246 5.64 4.73 13.68
CA GLU A 246 5.10 5.96 14.27
C GLU A 246 6.22 6.81 14.90
N HIS A 247 7.10 6.18 15.70
CA HIS A 247 8.22 6.88 16.32
C HIS A 247 9.20 7.47 15.29
N TYR A 248 9.63 6.65 14.32
CA TYR A 248 10.57 7.12 13.30
C TYR A 248 9.93 8.08 12.30
N SER A 249 8.61 8.02 12.09
CA SER A 249 7.86 9.01 11.31
C SER A 249 7.89 10.37 12.00
N ALA A 250 7.58 10.43 13.29
CA ALA A 250 7.66 11.66 14.08
C ALA A 250 9.10 12.21 14.12
N LEU A 251 10.11 11.34 14.27
CA LEU A 251 11.50 11.73 14.27
C LEU A 251 11.96 12.26 12.90
N SER A 252 11.45 11.70 11.81
CA SER A 252 11.71 12.15 10.44
C SER A 252 11.10 13.54 10.19
N GLU A 253 9.85 13.75 10.61
CA GLU A 253 9.21 15.07 10.54
C GLU A 253 10.03 16.12 11.31
N LYS A 254 10.43 15.78 12.52
CA LYS A 254 11.25 16.63 13.36
C LYS A 254 12.60 16.95 12.73
N SER A 255 13.26 15.98 12.11
CA SER A 255 14.54 16.17 11.43
C SER A 255 14.43 17.07 10.19
N SER A 256 13.25 17.14 9.59
CA SER A 256 12.95 17.96 8.41
C SER A 256 12.56 19.40 8.75
N LEU A 257 12.35 19.73 10.02
CA LEU A 257 11.96 21.07 10.46
C LEU A 257 12.88 22.18 9.91
N PRO A 258 14.22 22.06 9.91
CA PRO A 258 15.10 23.11 9.38
C PRO A 258 14.90 23.38 7.88
N LEU A 259 14.35 22.44 7.12
CA LEU A 259 14.06 22.66 5.68
C LEU A 259 12.96 23.70 5.46
N LYS A 260 12.18 24.02 6.48
CA LYS A 260 11.12 25.03 6.44
C LYS A 260 11.57 26.39 6.95
N LEU A 261 12.81 26.49 7.42
CA LEU A 261 13.36 27.68 8.08
C LEU A 261 14.30 28.45 7.16
N ALA A 262 14.35 29.77 7.36
CA ALA A 262 15.40 30.62 6.83
C ALA A 262 16.66 30.45 7.67
N THR A 263 17.81 30.19 7.05
CA THR A 263 19.07 29.99 7.77
C THR A 263 20.22 30.82 7.17
N THR A 264 21.15 31.23 8.00
CA THR A 264 22.45 31.74 7.63
C THR A 264 23.53 30.71 8.02
N GLU A 265 24.80 31.08 8.08
CA GLU A 265 25.85 30.16 8.57
C GLU A 265 25.60 29.69 10.00
N ASN A 266 25.23 30.61 10.91
CA ASN A 266 25.17 30.37 12.35
C ASN A 266 23.76 30.52 12.95
N MET A 267 22.84 31.18 12.25
CA MET A 267 21.53 31.56 12.77
C MET A 267 20.42 30.89 11.98
N PHE A 268 19.26 30.75 12.61
CA PHE A 268 18.00 30.40 11.96
C PHE A 268 16.93 31.46 12.26
N VAL A 269 15.97 31.59 11.37
CA VAL A 269 14.74 32.34 11.56
C VAL A 269 13.58 31.45 11.19
N MET A 270 12.61 31.36 12.08
CA MET A 270 11.40 30.54 11.94
C MET A 270 10.18 31.46 12.03
N ASP A 271 9.30 31.32 11.08
CA ASP A 271 7.99 31.98 11.08
C ASP A 271 6.88 30.96 11.31
N GLY A 272 5.93 31.31 12.13
CA GLY A 272 4.81 30.41 12.39
C GLY A 272 3.60 31.12 12.98
N TRP A 273 2.48 30.43 12.97
CA TRP A 273 1.23 30.86 13.58
C TRP A 273 0.96 30.09 14.85
N VAL A 274 0.59 30.80 15.90
CA VAL A 274 0.30 30.24 17.22
C VAL A 274 -1.12 30.68 17.64
N PRO A 275 -1.94 29.80 18.21
CA PRO A 275 -3.22 30.22 18.81
C PRO A 275 -2.98 31.30 19.82
N SER A 276 -3.66 32.44 19.70
CA SER A 276 -3.43 33.63 20.55
C SER A 276 -3.57 33.34 22.05
N LYS A 277 -4.43 32.38 22.41
CA LYS A 277 -4.58 31.89 23.78
C LYS A 277 -3.34 31.18 24.33
N SER A 278 -2.53 30.59 23.46
CA SER A 278 -1.37 29.75 23.82
C SER A 278 -0.06 30.51 23.75
N VAL A 279 -0.06 31.73 23.22
CA VAL A 279 1.14 32.57 23.07
C VAL A 279 1.91 32.74 24.38
N SER A 280 1.22 33.09 25.45
CA SER A 280 1.86 33.32 26.77
C SER A 280 2.53 32.06 27.33
N ALA A 281 1.90 30.90 27.14
CA ALA A 281 2.48 29.61 27.57
C ALA A 281 3.73 29.27 26.76
N LEU A 282 3.70 29.46 25.44
CA LEU A 282 4.82 29.20 24.57
C LEU A 282 5.98 30.16 24.86
N GLN A 283 5.71 31.46 25.14
CA GLN A 283 6.72 32.43 25.50
C GLN A 283 7.49 32.02 26.78
N GLN A 284 6.79 31.50 27.82
CA GLN A 284 7.42 31.03 29.05
C GLN A 284 8.38 29.85 28.79
N GLU A 285 8.06 28.97 27.85
CA GLU A 285 8.93 27.86 27.48
C GLU A 285 10.11 28.34 26.62
N LEU A 286 9.88 29.25 25.66
CA LEU A 286 10.95 29.85 24.84
C LEU A 286 11.96 30.64 25.65
N GLN A 287 11.55 31.27 26.77
CA GLN A 287 12.46 31.97 27.69
C GLN A 287 13.51 31.04 28.35
N LYS A 288 13.27 29.74 28.35
CA LYS A 288 14.23 28.72 28.86
C LYS A 288 15.34 28.40 27.83
N LEU A 289 15.12 28.78 26.57
CA LEU A 289 16.04 28.61 25.48
C LEU A 289 16.68 29.96 25.16
N ASP A 290 17.92 29.96 24.61
CA ASP A 290 18.63 31.16 24.18
C ASP A 290 18.15 31.58 22.78
N VAL A 291 16.85 31.87 22.65
CA VAL A 291 16.21 32.29 21.40
C VAL A 291 15.47 33.61 21.57
N TYR A 292 15.53 34.44 20.53
CA TYR A 292 14.74 35.66 20.43
C TYR A 292 13.40 35.35 19.78
N TYR A 293 12.32 35.96 20.24
CA TYR A 293 10.99 35.82 19.64
C TYR A 293 10.28 37.17 19.58
N GLU A 294 9.49 37.35 18.54
CA GLU A 294 8.61 38.49 18.30
C GLU A 294 7.20 38.00 17.96
N VAL A 295 6.18 38.68 18.46
CA VAL A 295 4.77 38.35 18.22
C VAL A 295 4.12 39.51 17.50
N ASP A 296 3.60 39.25 16.31
CA ASP A 296 2.83 40.21 15.52
C ASP A 296 1.35 39.81 15.48
N ASN A 297 0.50 40.72 15.90
CA ASN A 297 -0.95 40.55 15.91
C ASN A 297 -1.66 41.26 14.74
N GLU A 298 -0.93 42.02 13.93
CA GLU A 298 -1.48 42.87 12.87
C GLU A 298 -0.98 42.46 11.46
N THR A 299 -0.87 41.15 11.16
CA THR A 299 -0.30 40.72 9.90
C THR A 299 -1.32 40.77 8.77
N GLU A 300 -0.92 41.26 7.60
CA GLU A 300 -1.71 41.29 6.36
C GLU A 300 -1.93 39.87 5.77
N SER A 301 -1.15 38.88 6.21
CA SER A 301 -1.23 37.50 5.73
C SER A 301 -2.37 36.72 6.39
N SER A 302 -3.08 35.90 5.61
CA SER A 302 -4.18 35.08 6.11
C SER A 302 -3.66 33.98 7.04
N PRO A 303 -4.09 33.95 8.32
CA PRO A 303 -3.69 32.91 9.26
C PRO A 303 -4.28 31.53 8.88
N PRO A 304 -3.64 30.43 9.29
CA PRO A 304 -4.21 29.11 9.17
C PRO A 304 -5.47 28.97 10.02
N ILE A 305 -6.38 28.14 9.58
CA ILE A 305 -7.69 27.97 10.24
C ILE A 305 -7.59 26.84 11.24
N LYS A 306 -7.81 27.19 12.52
CA LYS A 306 -7.97 26.21 13.59
C LYS A 306 -9.38 26.30 14.14
N LEU A 307 -10.12 25.19 14.07
CA LEU A 307 -11.45 25.08 14.64
C LEU A 307 -11.32 24.83 16.17
N ASP A 308 -12.06 25.59 16.97
CA ASP A 308 -12.09 25.47 18.45
C ASP A 308 -13.52 25.21 18.91
N ASN A 309 -14.02 24.01 18.63
CA ASN A 309 -15.37 23.62 19.02
C ASN A 309 -15.39 22.81 20.32
N PRO A 310 -16.42 23.00 21.17
CA PRO A 310 -16.63 22.17 22.35
C PRO A 310 -16.72 20.67 22.00
N GLY A 311 -16.32 19.81 22.96
CA GLY A 311 -16.23 18.37 22.78
C GLY A 311 -17.41 17.72 22.04
N PRO A 312 -18.69 18.00 22.38
CA PRO A 312 -19.85 17.42 21.68
C PRO A 312 -19.97 17.83 20.21
N MET A 313 -19.41 18.97 19.82
CA MET A 313 -19.47 19.49 18.44
C MET A 313 -18.33 19.01 17.57
N LYS A 314 -17.18 18.56 18.15
CA LYS A 314 -16.00 18.10 17.40
C LYS A 314 -16.28 17.05 16.31
N PRO A 315 -17.13 16.02 16.52
CA PRO A 315 -17.45 15.08 15.47
C PRO A 315 -18.06 15.72 14.22
N PHE A 316 -18.78 16.85 14.41
CA PHE A 316 -19.43 17.58 13.32
C PHE A 316 -18.49 18.48 12.52
N GLU A 317 -17.26 18.72 13.00
CA GLU A 317 -16.20 19.38 12.21
C GLU A 317 -15.85 18.62 10.94
N MET A 318 -16.06 17.29 10.94
CA MET A 318 -15.87 16.47 9.75
C MET A 318 -16.73 16.97 8.58
N PHE A 319 -17.97 17.35 8.81
CA PHE A 319 -18.86 17.89 7.78
C PHE A 319 -18.37 19.24 7.26
N THR A 320 -17.88 20.10 8.15
CA THR A 320 -17.29 21.39 7.76
C THR A 320 -16.04 21.18 6.92
N LYS A 321 -15.15 20.28 7.33
CA LYS A 321 -13.91 19.95 6.59
C LYS A 321 -14.17 19.26 5.25
N LEU A 322 -15.27 18.51 5.12
CA LEU A 322 -15.64 17.81 3.88
C LEU A 322 -15.97 18.79 2.75
N TYR A 323 -16.58 19.93 3.04
CA TYR A 323 -16.92 20.93 2.05
C TYR A 323 -15.77 21.90 1.80
N SER A 324 -15.36 22.63 2.79
CA SER A 324 -14.22 23.55 2.83
C SER A 324 -14.10 24.13 4.23
N THR A 325 -12.88 24.30 4.73
CA THR A 325 -12.65 25.07 5.94
C THR A 325 -13.01 26.54 5.69
N PRO A 326 -13.87 27.18 6.55
CA PRO A 326 -14.23 28.58 6.38
C PRO A 326 -12.99 29.46 6.56
N ARG A 327 -12.88 30.58 5.86
CA ARG A 327 -11.78 31.53 6.06
C ARG A 327 -11.86 32.18 7.44
N HIS A 328 -10.75 32.75 7.91
CA HIS A 328 -10.63 33.29 9.28
C HIS A 328 -11.72 34.31 9.64
N TRP A 329 -12.20 35.10 8.66
CA TRP A 329 -13.29 36.08 8.84
C TRP A 329 -14.68 35.51 8.53
N GLU A 330 -14.78 34.29 8.07
CA GLU A 330 -16.05 33.64 7.73
C GLU A 330 -16.68 33.00 8.96
N PHE A 331 -17.98 32.81 8.86
CA PHE A 331 -18.76 32.14 9.87
C PHE A 331 -18.46 30.63 9.88
N GLU A 332 -18.21 30.07 11.06
CA GLU A 332 -18.01 28.63 11.24
C GLU A 332 -19.35 27.90 11.36
N PRO A 333 -19.71 27.02 10.40
CA PRO A 333 -21.03 26.42 10.37
C PRO A 333 -21.20 25.21 11.30
N THR A 334 -20.16 24.71 11.95
CA THR A 334 -20.17 23.47 12.76
C THR A 334 -21.27 23.50 13.85
N ALA A 335 -21.44 24.63 14.54
CA ALA A 335 -22.46 24.74 15.58
C ALA A 335 -23.89 24.65 15.01
N ILE A 336 -24.14 25.21 13.82
CA ILE A 336 -25.43 25.10 13.15
C ILE A 336 -25.63 23.65 12.67
N ILE A 337 -24.63 23.04 12.05
CA ILE A 337 -24.69 21.65 11.60
C ILE A 337 -24.98 20.72 12.78
N PHE A 338 -24.35 20.94 13.93
CA PHE A 338 -24.59 20.17 15.17
C PHE A 338 -26.05 20.16 15.59
N ILE A 339 -26.78 21.25 15.41
CA ILE A 339 -28.20 21.35 15.78
C ILE A 339 -29.09 20.86 14.63
N THR A 340 -28.83 21.30 13.41
CA THR A 340 -29.73 21.06 12.26
C THR A 340 -29.63 19.66 11.71
N TYR A 341 -28.43 19.05 11.68
CA TYR A 341 -28.22 17.73 11.10
C TYR A 341 -29.01 16.64 11.86
N PRO A 342 -28.93 16.51 13.21
CA PRO A 342 -29.73 15.53 13.92
C PRO A 342 -31.24 15.82 13.83
N LEU A 343 -31.64 17.11 13.80
CA LEU A 343 -33.04 17.50 13.67
C LEU A 343 -33.61 17.03 12.30
N PHE A 344 -32.95 17.36 11.23
CA PHE A 344 -33.38 16.94 9.87
C PHE A 344 -33.31 15.42 9.69
N PHE A 345 -32.29 14.76 10.22
CA PHE A 345 -32.18 13.31 10.19
C PHE A 345 -33.36 12.66 10.96
N GLY A 346 -33.68 13.16 12.15
CA GLY A 346 -34.82 12.68 12.93
C GLY A 346 -36.16 12.87 12.23
N LEU A 347 -36.36 14.02 11.56
CA LEU A 347 -37.56 14.27 10.75
C LEU A 347 -37.66 13.37 9.53
N MET A 348 -36.52 13.05 8.89
CA MET A 348 -36.44 12.15 7.72
C MET A 348 -36.76 10.72 8.08
N VAL A 349 -36.23 10.20 9.19
CA VAL A 349 -36.48 8.84 9.66
C VAL A 349 -37.93 8.68 10.12
N GLY A 350 -38.49 9.66 10.83
CA GLY A 350 -39.90 9.76 11.20
C GLY A 350 -40.49 8.59 12.02
N ASP A 351 -39.64 7.68 12.51
CA ASP A 351 -40.03 6.46 13.20
C ASP A 351 -39.44 6.39 14.61
N ALA A 352 -40.32 6.40 15.61
CA ALA A 352 -39.91 6.35 17.04
C ALA A 352 -39.27 5.00 17.42
N GLY A 353 -39.61 3.90 16.74
CA GLY A 353 -39.03 2.58 16.97
C GLY A 353 -37.56 2.51 16.56
N TYR A 354 -37.23 3.04 15.38
CA TYR A 354 -35.84 3.18 14.94
C TYR A 354 -35.05 4.15 15.83
N GLY A 355 -35.68 5.27 16.24
CA GLY A 355 -35.04 6.22 17.18
C GLY A 355 -34.67 5.54 18.50
N LEU A 356 -35.56 4.70 19.05
CA LEU A 356 -35.26 3.96 20.27
C LEU A 356 -34.16 2.93 20.10
N ALA A 357 -34.08 2.25 18.94
CA ALA A 357 -33.01 1.33 18.64
C ALA A 357 -31.64 2.02 18.57
N TYR A 358 -31.54 3.22 17.98
CA TYR A 358 -30.29 4.01 17.94
C TYR A 358 -29.84 4.53 19.32
N ILE A 359 -30.77 4.74 20.27
CA ILE A 359 -30.40 5.14 21.63
C ILE A 359 -29.86 3.95 22.45
N LEU A 360 -30.27 2.70 22.08
CA LEU A 360 -29.85 1.48 22.79
C LEU A 360 -28.53 0.89 22.27
N PHE A 361 -28.09 1.29 21.08
CA PHE A 361 -26.78 0.95 20.49
C PHE A 361 -25.74 2.04 20.77
#